data_cfb85272087aedd1314a32c0bfd10b99
#
_entry.id   cfb85272087aedd1314a32c0bfd10b99
#
_cell.length_a   1.000
_cell.length_b   1.000
_cell.length_c   1.000
_cell.angle_alpha   90.00
_cell.angle_beta   90.00
_cell.angle_gamma   90.00
#
_symmetry.space_group_name_H-M   'P 1'
#
loop_
_entity.id
_entity.type
_entity.pdbx_description
1 polymer ?
#
loop_
_entity_poly.entity_id
_entity_poly.type
_entity_poly.pdbx_seq_one_letter_code
_entity_poly.pdbx_strand_id
1 'polypeptide(L)'
;MHRILINRELCTGCKSCVLACMLKHSEAENMYFLDLESIDTESMGHIELDKDNKPVPILCRHCEEPECVLTCMSGAMTKDRDTGIVSYDKQKCGSCYMCVMSCPYGVLKIDDRTKQSILKCDLCRDEEYPKCVANCPTGAIELQKEEAYAE
;
A
#
# COMPACT_ATOMS: atom_id res chain seq x y z
N MET A 1 -12.05 11.73 -3.57
CA MET A 1 -11.52 10.35 -3.38
C MET A 1 -9.99 10.40 -3.26
N HIS A 2 -9.40 9.60 -2.37
CA HIS A 2 -7.94 9.55 -2.21
C HIS A 2 -7.35 8.42 -3.05
N ARG A 3 -6.40 8.75 -3.93
CA ARG A 3 -5.69 7.77 -4.79
C ARG A 3 -4.20 8.07 -4.81
N ILE A 4 -3.40 7.02 -4.93
CA ILE A 4 -1.95 7.15 -5.17
C ILE A 4 -1.70 7.14 -6.66
N LEU A 5 -1.14 8.22 -7.17
CA LEU A 5 -0.60 8.32 -8.52
C LEU A 5 0.89 7.99 -8.51
N ILE A 6 1.34 7.30 -9.54
CA ILE A 6 2.74 6.89 -9.70
C ILE A 6 3.24 7.34 -11.06
N ASN A 7 4.20 8.25 -11.05
CA ASN A 7 4.96 8.62 -12.24
C ASN A 7 6.28 7.83 -12.27
N ARG A 8 6.33 6.80 -13.12
CA ARG A 8 7.48 5.89 -13.21
C ARG A 8 8.75 6.58 -13.69
N GLU A 9 8.62 7.60 -14.58
CA GLU A 9 9.77 8.31 -15.15
C GLU A 9 10.56 9.11 -14.10
N LEU A 10 9.91 9.49 -13.02
CA LEU A 10 10.54 10.22 -11.92
C LEU A 10 11.16 9.30 -10.85
N CYS A 11 10.87 8.00 -10.90
CA CYS A 11 11.35 7.07 -9.89
C CYS A 11 12.84 6.75 -10.09
N THR A 12 13.65 7.03 -9.08
CA THR A 12 15.09 6.72 -9.05
C THR A 12 15.44 5.40 -8.36
N GLY A 13 14.42 4.68 -7.83
CA GLY A 13 14.66 3.43 -7.10
C GLY A 13 15.28 3.60 -5.72
N CYS A 14 15.28 4.80 -5.15
CA CYS A 14 15.96 5.12 -3.87
C CYS A 14 15.38 4.39 -2.64
N LYS A 15 14.22 3.73 -2.76
CA LYS A 15 13.51 2.99 -1.71
C LYS A 15 13.08 3.82 -0.48
N SER A 16 13.17 5.15 -0.51
CA SER A 16 12.71 6.01 0.59
C SER A 16 11.26 5.78 0.96
N CYS A 17 10.38 5.53 -0.02
CA CYS A 17 8.98 5.19 0.19
C CYS A 17 8.79 3.85 0.91
N VAL A 18 9.63 2.87 0.63
CA VAL A 18 9.61 1.54 1.27
C VAL A 18 10.03 1.68 2.73
N LEU A 19 11.17 2.33 2.99
CA LEU A 19 11.69 2.56 4.34
C LEU A 19 10.72 3.39 5.20
N ALA A 20 10.11 4.42 4.63
CA ALA A 20 9.12 5.24 5.31
C ALA A 20 7.85 4.44 5.68
N CYS A 21 7.44 3.49 4.83
CA CYS A 21 6.34 2.59 5.11
C CYS A 21 6.69 1.59 6.22
N MET A 22 7.89 1.00 6.17
CA MET A 22 8.39 0.09 7.20
C MET A 22 8.44 0.78 8.57
N LEU A 23 9.00 1.99 8.62
CA LEU A 23 9.09 2.77 9.86
C LEU A 23 7.71 3.08 10.45
N LYS A 24 6.74 3.48 9.61
CA LYS A 24 5.37 3.81 10.07
C LYS A 24 4.66 2.60 10.67
N HIS A 25 4.90 1.40 10.15
CA HIS A 25 4.21 0.17 10.54
C HIS A 25 5.03 -0.74 11.46
N SER A 26 6.17 -0.25 11.96
CA SER A 26 7.01 -0.91 12.96
C SER A 26 6.91 -0.21 14.32
N GLU A 27 7.45 -0.84 15.35
CA GLU A 27 7.60 -0.25 16.69
C GLU A 27 8.87 0.63 16.82
N ALA A 28 9.66 0.77 15.73
CA ALA A 28 10.88 1.55 15.75
C ALA A 28 10.58 3.05 15.82
N GLU A 29 11.20 3.75 16.78
CA GLU A 29 11.06 5.19 16.95
C GLU A 29 11.69 6.00 15.81
N ASN A 30 12.72 5.46 15.18
CA ASN A 30 13.42 6.11 14.06
C ASN A 30 14.13 5.08 13.17
N MET A 31 14.66 5.57 12.02
CA MET A 31 15.30 4.75 11.00
C MET A 31 16.52 3.95 11.48
N TYR A 32 17.23 4.40 12.51
CA TYR A 32 18.42 3.74 13.04
C TYR A 32 18.11 2.47 13.83
N PHE A 33 16.90 2.38 14.38
CA PHE A 33 16.41 1.21 15.13
C PHE A 33 15.53 0.30 14.29
N LEU A 34 15.38 0.60 12.99
CA LEU A 34 14.59 -0.21 12.09
C LEU A 34 15.35 -1.49 11.73
N ASP A 35 14.82 -2.62 12.15
CA ASP A 35 15.34 -3.93 11.76
C ASP A 35 14.81 -4.31 10.38
N LEU A 36 15.66 -4.23 9.36
CA LEU A 36 15.31 -4.51 7.97
C LEU A 36 15.15 -6.00 7.65
N GLU A 37 15.64 -6.87 8.51
CA GLU A 37 15.53 -8.33 8.35
C GLU A 37 14.32 -8.89 9.09
N SER A 38 13.73 -8.11 9.99
CA SER A 38 12.55 -8.55 10.74
C SER A 38 11.31 -8.60 9.86
N ILE A 39 10.58 -9.70 9.97
CA ILE A 39 9.26 -9.87 9.36
C ILE A 39 8.27 -8.81 9.89
N ASP A 40 8.47 -8.31 11.10
CA ASP A 40 7.59 -7.32 11.73
C ASP A 40 7.67 -5.94 11.09
N THR A 41 8.71 -5.68 10.30
CA THR A 41 8.94 -4.38 9.64
C THR A 41 8.63 -4.40 8.14
N GLU A 42 7.89 -5.37 7.63
CA GLU A 42 7.61 -5.51 6.21
C GLU A 42 6.81 -4.34 5.65
N SER A 43 7.28 -3.76 4.54
CA SER A 43 6.59 -2.69 3.82
C SER A 43 5.36 -3.20 3.06
N MET A 44 4.30 -2.38 3.05
CA MET A 44 3.07 -2.61 2.28
C MET A 44 3.24 -2.39 0.76
N GLY A 45 4.41 -1.92 0.34
CA GLY A 45 4.77 -1.74 -1.06
C GLY A 45 6.25 -2.03 -1.29
N HIS A 46 6.67 -2.09 -2.54
CA HIS A 46 8.05 -2.40 -2.91
C HIS A 46 8.46 -1.71 -4.22
N ILE A 47 9.73 -1.78 -4.54
CA ILE A 47 10.27 -1.32 -5.83
C ILE A 47 10.75 -2.55 -6.59
N GLU A 48 10.30 -2.69 -7.82
CA GLU A 48 10.78 -3.70 -8.76
C GLU A 48 11.52 -3.06 -9.93
N LEU A 49 12.26 -3.84 -10.66
CA LEU A 49 12.88 -3.42 -11.92
C LEU A 49 12.04 -3.96 -13.08
N ASP A 50 11.77 -3.11 -14.07
CA ASP A 50 11.14 -3.53 -15.30
C ASP A 50 12.15 -4.25 -16.24
N LYS A 51 11.69 -4.58 -17.46
CA LYS A 51 12.51 -5.26 -18.47
C LYS A 51 13.76 -4.45 -18.90
N ASP A 52 13.71 -3.14 -18.73
CA ASP A 52 14.78 -2.21 -19.09
C ASP A 52 15.63 -1.81 -17.87
N ASN A 53 15.53 -2.56 -16.76
CA ASN A 53 16.16 -2.27 -15.47
C ASN A 53 15.78 -0.90 -14.87
N LYS A 54 14.63 -0.36 -15.23
CA LYS A 54 14.10 0.87 -14.62
C LYS A 54 13.31 0.56 -13.37
N PRO A 55 13.47 1.32 -12.29
CA PRO A 55 12.73 1.11 -11.05
C PRO A 55 11.26 1.47 -11.20
N VAL A 56 10.40 0.59 -10.72
CA VAL A 56 8.94 0.76 -10.74
C VAL A 56 8.39 0.61 -9.34
N PRO A 57 7.77 1.65 -8.77
CA PRO A 57 7.10 1.55 -7.48
C PRO A 57 5.82 0.71 -7.60
N ILE A 58 5.74 -0.34 -6.81
CA ILE A 58 4.56 -1.20 -6.67
C ILE A 58 3.89 -0.86 -5.36
N LEU A 59 2.89 0.03 -5.41
CA LEU A 59 2.17 0.56 -4.26
C LEU A 59 0.67 0.41 -4.46
N CYS A 60 -0.07 0.29 -3.36
CA CYS A 60 -1.52 0.25 -3.41
C CYS A 60 -2.08 1.59 -3.86
N ARG A 61 -2.91 1.57 -4.90
CA ARG A 61 -3.49 2.77 -5.51
C ARG A 61 -4.84 3.16 -4.94
N HIS A 62 -5.44 2.33 -4.08
CA HIS A 62 -6.81 2.49 -3.62
C HIS A 62 -7.76 2.70 -4.81
N CYS A 63 -7.81 1.69 -5.69
CA CYS A 63 -8.49 1.74 -7.00
C CYS A 63 -9.93 2.22 -6.90
N GLU A 64 -10.43 2.81 -7.98
CA GLU A 64 -11.84 3.21 -8.09
C GLU A 64 -12.74 1.98 -8.08
N GLU A 65 -12.43 0.99 -8.89
CA GLU A 65 -13.03 -0.34 -8.89
C GLU A 65 -12.03 -1.35 -8.31
N PRO A 66 -12.03 -1.57 -6.98
CA PRO A 66 -11.03 -2.39 -6.34
C PRO A 66 -11.37 -3.87 -6.43
N GLU A 67 -10.72 -4.63 -7.33
CA GLU A 67 -10.89 -6.08 -7.47
C GLU A 67 -10.73 -6.83 -6.15
N CYS A 68 -9.84 -6.37 -5.28
CA CYS A 68 -9.65 -6.97 -3.97
C CYS A 68 -10.88 -6.85 -3.05
N VAL A 69 -11.74 -5.84 -3.25
CA VAL A 69 -13.02 -5.71 -2.54
C VAL A 69 -14.07 -6.58 -3.19
N LEU A 70 -14.15 -6.55 -4.53
CA LEU A 70 -15.15 -7.29 -5.29
C LEU A 70 -15.02 -8.81 -5.12
N THR A 71 -13.80 -9.31 -4.98
CA THR A 71 -13.52 -10.74 -4.79
C THR A 71 -13.52 -11.19 -3.34
N CYS A 72 -13.69 -10.29 -2.37
CA CYS A 72 -13.65 -10.64 -0.96
C CYS A 72 -14.99 -11.20 -0.47
N MET A 73 -15.09 -12.52 -0.42
CA MET A 73 -16.32 -13.22 0.00
C MET A 73 -16.68 -13.02 1.47
N SER A 74 -15.68 -12.78 2.33
CA SER A 74 -15.91 -12.57 3.77
C SER A 74 -16.24 -11.12 4.13
N GLY A 75 -16.16 -10.18 3.17
CA GLY A 75 -16.34 -8.76 3.42
C GLY A 75 -15.24 -8.12 4.28
N ALA A 76 -14.08 -8.77 4.39
CA ALA A 76 -12.92 -8.24 5.11
C ALA A 76 -12.30 -7.03 4.38
N MET A 77 -12.46 -6.96 3.06
CA MET A 77 -12.03 -5.83 2.24
C MET A 77 -13.24 -4.94 1.96
N THR A 78 -13.13 -3.66 2.30
CA THR A 78 -14.19 -2.69 2.08
C THR A 78 -13.63 -1.41 1.49
N LYS A 79 -14.43 -0.70 0.69
CA LYS A 79 -14.09 0.63 0.18
C LYS A 79 -15.01 1.65 0.85
N ASP A 80 -14.41 2.65 1.45
CA ASP A 80 -15.10 3.83 1.93
C ASP A 80 -15.55 4.69 0.74
N ARG A 81 -16.84 5.06 0.69
CA ARG A 81 -17.43 5.80 -0.43
C ARG A 81 -17.03 7.27 -0.45
N ASP A 82 -16.81 7.86 0.72
CA ASP A 82 -16.50 9.28 0.85
C ASP A 82 -15.02 9.55 0.58
N THR A 83 -14.15 8.74 1.17
CA THR A 83 -12.70 8.90 1.05
C THR A 83 -12.09 8.12 -0.12
N GLY A 84 -12.76 7.08 -0.60
CA GLY A 84 -12.24 6.15 -1.61
C GLY A 84 -11.20 5.16 -1.08
N ILE A 85 -10.90 5.18 0.22
CA ILE A 85 -9.88 4.34 0.83
C ILE A 85 -10.37 2.90 0.94
N VAL A 86 -9.57 1.97 0.43
CA VAL A 86 -9.82 0.54 0.60
C VAL A 86 -9.21 0.06 1.89
N SER A 87 -10.05 -0.48 2.76
CA SER A 87 -9.73 -0.94 4.10
C SER A 87 -9.69 -2.45 4.19
N TYR A 88 -8.95 -2.95 5.17
CA TYR A 88 -8.86 -4.37 5.49
C TYR A 88 -9.16 -4.61 6.97
N ASP A 89 -10.12 -5.48 7.23
CA ASP A 89 -10.47 -5.94 8.57
C ASP A 89 -9.94 -7.37 8.78
N LYS A 90 -8.87 -7.48 9.57
CA LYS A 90 -8.21 -8.76 9.85
C LYS A 90 -9.15 -9.76 10.54
N GLN A 91 -10.10 -9.30 11.35
CA GLN A 91 -11.01 -10.16 12.12
C GLN A 91 -12.02 -10.87 11.22
N LYS A 92 -12.40 -10.26 10.09
CA LYS A 92 -13.31 -10.84 9.11
C LYS A 92 -12.62 -11.68 8.05
N CYS A 93 -11.29 -11.69 8.04
CA CYS A 93 -10.52 -12.37 6.99
C CYS A 93 -10.63 -13.88 7.12
N GLY A 94 -11.05 -14.54 6.05
CA GLY A 94 -11.09 -16.01 5.94
C GLY A 94 -9.82 -16.63 5.36
N SER A 95 -8.73 -15.89 5.22
CA SER A 95 -7.41 -16.36 4.72
C SER A 95 -7.47 -17.09 3.37
N CYS A 96 -8.40 -16.71 2.50
CA CYS A 96 -8.58 -17.35 1.20
C CYS A 96 -7.64 -16.80 0.10
N TYR A 97 -6.99 -15.66 0.35
CA TYR A 97 -6.02 -14.99 -0.52
C TYR A 97 -6.53 -14.59 -1.92
N MET A 98 -7.82 -14.65 -2.16
CA MET A 98 -8.40 -14.22 -3.44
C MET A 98 -8.06 -12.76 -3.78
N CYS A 99 -8.04 -11.87 -2.79
CA CYS A 99 -7.65 -10.49 -2.96
C CYS A 99 -6.19 -10.32 -3.41
N VAL A 100 -5.28 -11.20 -2.97
CA VAL A 100 -3.86 -11.20 -3.39
C VAL A 100 -3.78 -11.59 -4.87
N MET A 101 -4.50 -12.63 -5.27
CA MET A 101 -4.51 -13.13 -6.65
C MET A 101 -5.22 -12.18 -7.62
N SER A 102 -6.25 -11.46 -7.17
CA SER A 102 -7.05 -10.57 -8.01
C SER A 102 -6.44 -9.19 -8.16
N CYS A 103 -5.40 -8.84 -7.38
CA CYS A 103 -4.80 -7.52 -7.47
C CYS A 103 -4.05 -7.33 -8.80
N PRO A 104 -4.49 -6.44 -9.71
CA PRO A 104 -3.84 -6.27 -11.02
C PRO A 104 -2.42 -5.68 -10.91
N TYR A 105 -2.07 -5.14 -9.75
CA TYR A 105 -0.75 -4.55 -9.50
C TYR A 105 0.15 -5.45 -8.64
N GLY A 106 -0.33 -6.61 -8.16
CA GLY A 106 0.45 -7.52 -7.34
C GLY A 106 0.95 -6.94 -6.02
N VAL A 107 0.24 -5.96 -5.46
CA VAL A 107 0.69 -5.22 -4.26
C VAL A 107 0.41 -5.97 -2.98
N LEU A 108 -0.71 -6.70 -2.94
CA LEU A 108 -1.12 -7.39 -1.72
C LEU A 108 -0.22 -8.59 -1.48
N LYS A 109 0.27 -8.72 -0.26
CA LYS A 109 1.12 -9.82 0.17
C LYS A 109 0.45 -10.62 1.27
N ILE A 110 0.80 -11.89 1.39
CA ILE A 110 0.45 -12.71 2.54
C ILE A 110 1.34 -12.26 3.71
N ASP A 111 0.77 -12.10 4.88
CA ASP A 111 1.52 -11.81 6.10
C ASP A 111 2.32 -13.07 6.50
N ASP A 112 3.61 -13.06 6.28
CA ASP A 112 4.50 -14.20 6.51
C ASP A 112 4.62 -14.60 7.99
N ARG A 113 4.28 -13.68 8.91
CA ARG A 113 4.28 -13.93 10.35
C ARG A 113 3.20 -14.91 10.76
N THR A 114 2.00 -14.69 10.27
CA THR A 114 0.83 -15.46 10.68
C THR A 114 0.36 -16.45 9.62
N LYS A 115 0.65 -16.17 8.34
CA LYS A 115 0.10 -16.89 7.18
C LYS A 115 -1.44 -17.04 7.23
N GLN A 116 -2.10 -16.15 7.97
CA GLN A 116 -3.55 -16.12 8.15
C GLN A 116 -4.17 -14.77 7.80
N SER A 117 -3.35 -13.81 7.45
CA SER A 117 -3.75 -12.46 7.08
C SER A 117 -2.96 -11.96 5.88
N ILE A 118 -3.26 -10.76 5.44
CA ILE A 118 -2.57 -10.08 4.35
C ILE A 118 -1.98 -8.77 4.83
N LEU A 119 -0.92 -8.34 4.17
CA LEU A 119 -0.40 -6.99 4.29
C LEU A 119 -1.12 -6.10 3.28
N LYS A 120 -1.79 -5.06 3.78
CA LYS A 120 -2.59 -4.14 2.98
C LYS A 120 -2.36 -2.71 3.42
N CYS A 121 -1.94 -1.89 2.48
CA CYS A 121 -1.80 -0.44 2.68
C CYS A 121 -3.11 0.18 3.19
N ASP A 122 -3.03 0.97 4.24
CA ASP A 122 -4.11 1.70 4.89
C ASP A 122 -4.15 3.19 4.51
N LEU A 123 -3.23 3.61 3.61
CA LEU A 123 -3.01 5.00 3.22
C LEU A 123 -2.51 5.89 4.37
N CYS A 124 -1.94 5.32 5.43
CA CYS A 124 -1.50 6.02 6.65
C CYS A 124 -2.60 6.93 7.20
N ARG A 125 -3.79 6.39 7.49
CA ARG A 125 -5.02 7.13 7.86
C ARG A 125 -4.85 8.12 9.01
N ASP A 126 -3.90 7.82 9.91
CA ASP A 126 -3.62 8.63 11.09
C ASP A 126 -2.76 9.85 10.78
N GLU A 127 -2.35 10.01 9.52
CA GLU A 127 -1.44 11.05 9.07
C GLU A 127 -2.11 11.96 8.03
N GLU A 128 -1.69 13.20 7.97
CA GLU A 128 -2.16 14.16 6.98
C GLU A 128 -1.80 13.72 5.54
N TYR A 129 -0.62 13.08 5.39
CA TYR A 129 -0.12 12.54 4.13
C TYR A 129 0.46 11.14 4.31
N PRO A 130 0.27 10.24 3.32
CA PRO A 130 0.92 8.95 3.32
C PRO A 130 2.45 9.10 3.38
N LYS A 131 3.10 8.34 4.24
CA LYS A 131 4.56 8.46 4.45
C LYS A 131 5.38 8.19 3.18
N CYS A 132 4.90 7.32 2.29
CA CYS A 132 5.55 7.07 1.00
C CYS A 132 5.52 8.31 0.08
N VAL A 133 4.44 9.09 0.12
CA VAL A 133 4.31 10.37 -0.63
C VAL A 133 5.21 11.42 -0.02
N ALA A 134 5.10 11.64 1.30
CA ALA A 134 5.87 12.67 2.01
C ALA A 134 7.40 12.47 1.92
N ASN A 135 7.85 11.23 1.76
CA ASN A 135 9.28 10.87 1.69
C ASN A 135 9.78 10.58 0.27
N CYS A 136 8.99 10.85 -0.77
CA CYS A 136 9.45 10.69 -2.14
C CYS A 136 10.23 11.92 -2.60
N PRO A 137 11.57 11.84 -2.77
CA PRO A 137 12.38 13.03 -3.07
C PRO A 137 12.17 13.58 -4.48
N THR A 138 11.64 12.76 -5.39
CA THR A 138 11.46 13.13 -6.81
C THR A 138 10.01 13.44 -7.16
N GLY A 139 9.06 13.28 -6.21
CA GLY A 139 7.64 13.42 -6.51
C GLY A 139 7.09 12.30 -7.44
N ALA A 140 7.78 11.16 -7.52
CA ALA A 140 7.30 10.03 -8.32
C ALA A 140 6.01 9.40 -7.78
N ILE A 141 5.66 9.70 -6.53
CA ILE A 141 4.47 9.19 -5.84
C ILE A 141 3.71 10.40 -5.31
N GLU A 142 2.46 10.54 -5.72
CA GLU A 142 1.61 11.66 -5.34
C GLU A 142 0.28 11.17 -4.77
N LEU A 143 -0.28 11.93 -3.83
CA LEU A 143 -1.64 11.73 -3.35
C LEU A 143 -2.59 12.64 -4.12
N GLN A 144 -3.43 12.06 -4.94
CA GLN A 144 -4.57 12.76 -5.55
C GLN A 144 -5.74 12.76 -4.57
N LYS A 145 -6.21 13.95 -4.21
CA LYS A 145 -7.44 14.17 -3.46
C LYS A 145 -8.47 14.73 -4.44
N GLU A 146 -9.36 13.90 -4.96
CA GLU A 146 -10.51 14.36 -5.72
C GLU A 146 -11.67 14.59 -4.75
N GLU A 147 -12.31 15.75 -4.83
CA GLU A 147 -13.58 15.99 -4.17
C GLU A 147 -14.62 15.03 -4.77
N ALA A 148 -15.41 14.39 -3.91
CA ALA A 148 -16.50 13.57 -4.37
C ALA A 148 -17.46 14.47 -5.17
N TYR A 149 -17.69 14.14 -6.43
CA TYR A 149 -18.72 14.82 -7.21
C TYR A 149 -20.05 14.55 -6.50
N ALA A 150 -20.62 15.58 -5.90
CA ALA A 150 -22.01 15.56 -5.45
C ALA A 150 -22.87 15.59 -6.71
N GLU A 151 -23.49 14.45 -7.07
CA GLU A 151 -24.66 14.41 -7.94
C GLU A 151 -25.90 14.80 -7.16
#